data_ccfc803f8b447dcd41a4adc9b6418a23
#
_entry.id   ccfc803f8b447dcd41a4adc9b6418a23
#
_cell.length_a   1.000
_cell.length_b   1.000
_cell.length_c   1.000
_cell.angle_alpha   90.00
_cell.angle_beta   90.00
_cell.angle_gamma   90.00
#
_symmetry.space_group_name_H-M   'P 1'
#
loop_
_entity.id
_entity.type
_entity.pdbx_description
1 polymer ?
#
loop_
_entity_poly.entity_id
_entity_poly.type
_entity_poly.pdbx_seq_one_letter_code
_entity_poly.pdbx_strand_id
1 'polypeptide(L)'
;MLPDRTVASATSMAVSGAEVMSDQPVDFQKPSDAVPLRVAVLGSTGSIGKNTLEVIAASEGRFKVHLLCGHRSVDVLVEQAHACRPRWVVVTDSTAAESLGPGALPEGTELVVGPERLEELLGAPEVDRVVSAIVGAAGLRSTWSALAAGKTVALANKETLVTAGPLVTQLAARSGGTIVPVDSEHSAIHQALRSGRRQELRRVVLTASGGPFRTHTKEQIS
;
A
#
# COMPACT_ATOMS: atom_id res chain seq x y z
N MET A 1 -31.08 -33.38 -8.27
CA MET A 1 -31.73 -32.64 -7.19
C MET A 1 -30.62 -32.05 -6.33
N LEU A 2 -30.26 -30.79 -6.61
CA LEU A 2 -29.20 -30.08 -5.89
C LEU A 2 -29.82 -29.41 -4.65
N PRO A 3 -29.18 -29.44 -3.49
CA PRO A 3 -29.72 -28.81 -2.28
C PRO A 3 -29.66 -27.29 -2.39
N ASP A 4 -30.75 -26.69 -1.98
CA ASP A 4 -31.00 -25.26 -1.86
C ASP A 4 -29.94 -24.60 -0.96
N ARG A 5 -29.14 -23.68 -1.52
CA ARG A 5 -28.15 -22.90 -0.76
C ARG A 5 -28.87 -21.69 -0.19
N THR A 6 -29.32 -21.81 1.04
CA THR A 6 -29.82 -20.71 1.83
C THR A 6 -28.75 -19.64 1.98
N VAL A 7 -28.93 -18.50 1.32
CA VAL A 7 -28.08 -17.32 1.45
C VAL A 7 -28.30 -16.72 2.84
N ALA A 8 -27.29 -16.73 3.68
CA ALA A 8 -27.33 -16.08 4.99
C ALA A 8 -27.62 -14.58 4.80
N SER A 9 -28.62 -14.09 5.55
CA SER A 9 -29.02 -12.68 5.59
C SER A 9 -27.87 -11.83 6.08
N ALA A 10 -27.34 -10.99 5.19
CA ALA A 10 -26.32 -10.01 5.54
C ALA A 10 -26.94 -8.88 6.37
N THR A 11 -26.44 -8.68 7.57
CA THR A 11 -26.76 -7.53 8.42
C THR A 11 -26.32 -6.26 7.70
N SER A 12 -27.28 -5.37 7.41
CA SER A 12 -27.03 -4.05 6.81
C SER A 12 -26.28 -3.17 7.80
N MET A 13 -24.97 -3.06 7.66
CA MET A 13 -24.22 -1.98 8.28
C MET A 13 -24.31 -0.74 7.39
N ALA A 14 -25.01 0.27 7.87
CA ALA A 14 -25.03 1.59 7.26
C ALA A 14 -23.61 2.19 7.37
N VAL A 15 -22.90 2.28 6.26
CA VAL A 15 -21.61 2.96 6.17
C VAL A 15 -21.89 4.46 6.00
N SER A 16 -22.03 5.14 7.13
CA SER A 16 -21.96 6.60 7.24
C SER A 16 -20.47 6.98 7.27
N GLY A 17 -19.98 7.65 6.24
CA GLY A 17 -18.62 8.20 6.25
C GLY A 17 -17.74 7.81 5.04
N ALA A 18 -18.25 7.87 3.83
CA ALA A 18 -17.51 7.50 2.63
C ALA A 18 -17.29 8.68 1.68
N GLU A 19 -16.68 9.77 2.17
CA GLU A 19 -16.24 10.89 1.30
C GLU A 19 -14.72 10.96 1.09
N VAL A 20 -13.98 9.86 1.24
CA VAL A 20 -12.51 9.85 1.18
C VAL A 20 -11.95 9.31 -0.15
N MET A 21 -12.82 9.08 -1.13
CA MET A 21 -12.36 8.67 -2.46
C MET A 21 -12.50 9.84 -3.44
N SER A 22 -11.38 10.42 -3.85
CA SER A 22 -11.39 11.45 -4.89
C SER A 22 -12.03 10.90 -6.16
N ASP A 23 -13.05 11.59 -6.64
CA ASP A 23 -13.82 11.28 -7.87
C ASP A 23 -13.06 11.61 -9.16
N GLN A 24 -11.77 11.91 -9.06
CA GLN A 24 -10.93 12.23 -10.21
C GLN A 24 -10.68 10.99 -11.06
N PRO A 25 -11.04 11.00 -12.35
CA PRO A 25 -10.68 9.91 -13.25
C PRO A 25 -9.16 9.84 -13.34
N VAL A 26 -8.61 8.62 -13.20
CA VAL A 26 -7.20 8.38 -13.50
C VAL A 26 -7.05 8.49 -15.01
N ASP A 27 -6.45 9.56 -15.47
CA ASP A 27 -6.09 9.72 -16.87
C ASP A 27 -4.96 8.76 -17.21
N PHE A 28 -5.27 7.74 -18.02
CA PHE A 28 -4.32 6.77 -18.53
C PHE A 28 -3.61 7.24 -19.81
N GLN A 29 -3.83 8.50 -20.23
CA GLN A 29 -3.12 9.02 -21.38
C GLN A 29 -1.64 9.12 -21.09
N LYS A 30 -0.86 8.63 -22.03
CA LYS A 30 0.61 8.62 -22.02
C LYS A 30 1.13 10.07 -22.03
N PRO A 31 1.66 10.60 -20.91
CA PRO A 31 2.33 11.90 -20.97
C PRO A 31 3.76 11.64 -21.45
N SER A 32 4.06 11.91 -22.70
CA SER A 32 5.41 11.76 -23.25
C SER A 32 6.45 12.71 -22.62
N ASP A 33 6.01 13.71 -21.83
CA ASP A 33 6.87 14.75 -21.25
C ASP A 33 6.63 15.00 -19.75
N ALA A 34 5.85 14.16 -19.06
CA ALA A 34 5.60 14.33 -17.63
C ALA A 34 6.77 13.82 -16.78
N VAL A 35 7.15 14.60 -15.77
CA VAL A 35 8.16 14.18 -14.78
C VAL A 35 7.68 12.89 -14.09
N PRO A 36 8.52 11.84 -14.02
CA PRO A 36 8.13 10.60 -13.35
C PRO A 36 7.68 10.80 -11.92
N LEU A 37 6.57 10.16 -11.52
CA LEU A 37 6.14 10.14 -10.14
C LEU A 37 7.14 9.34 -9.30
N ARG A 38 7.61 9.93 -8.20
CA ARG A 38 8.61 9.38 -7.30
C ARG A 38 7.94 8.53 -6.24
N VAL A 39 8.29 7.26 -6.23
CA VAL A 39 7.63 6.22 -5.41
C VAL A 39 8.54 5.77 -4.28
N ALA A 40 8.02 5.79 -3.05
CA ALA A 40 8.60 5.10 -1.92
C ALA A 40 7.99 3.69 -1.81
N VAL A 41 8.82 2.65 -1.78
CA VAL A 41 8.39 1.25 -1.68
C VAL A 41 8.78 0.70 -0.32
N LEU A 42 7.81 0.58 0.59
CA LEU A 42 7.98 0.08 1.94
C LEU A 42 7.78 -1.44 1.97
N GLY A 43 8.77 -2.17 2.50
CA GLY A 43 8.79 -3.63 2.42
C GLY A 43 9.14 -4.15 1.03
N SER A 44 10.07 -3.47 0.35
CA SER A 44 10.46 -3.76 -1.04
C SER A 44 11.00 -5.16 -1.26
N THR A 45 11.57 -5.78 -0.23
CA THR A 45 12.14 -7.14 -0.28
C THR A 45 11.09 -8.25 -0.21
N GLY A 46 9.85 -7.92 0.20
CA GLY A 46 8.71 -8.85 0.24
C GLY A 46 8.10 -9.09 -1.15
N SER A 47 7.14 -10.02 -1.23
CA SER A 47 6.47 -10.39 -2.50
C SER A 47 5.80 -9.19 -3.19
N ILE A 48 5.00 -8.44 -2.44
CA ILE A 48 4.31 -7.25 -2.98
C ILE A 48 5.33 -6.18 -3.39
N GLY A 49 6.37 -5.97 -2.58
CA GLY A 49 7.43 -5.02 -2.91
C GLY A 49 8.15 -5.37 -4.22
N LYS A 50 8.52 -6.63 -4.40
CA LYS A 50 9.15 -7.12 -5.65
C LYS A 50 8.23 -6.91 -6.86
N ASN A 51 6.98 -7.33 -6.78
CA ASN A 51 6.00 -7.11 -7.85
C ASN A 51 5.80 -5.61 -8.14
N THR A 52 5.85 -4.76 -7.11
CA THR A 52 5.79 -3.30 -7.28
C THR A 52 6.96 -2.79 -8.12
N LEU A 53 8.18 -3.26 -7.87
CA LEU A 53 9.35 -2.86 -8.63
C LEU A 53 9.25 -3.32 -10.10
N GLU A 54 8.72 -4.51 -10.36
CA GLU A 54 8.45 -4.99 -11.72
C GLU A 54 7.45 -4.08 -12.45
N VAL A 55 6.35 -3.71 -11.78
CA VAL A 55 5.34 -2.78 -12.33
C VAL A 55 5.95 -1.40 -12.61
N ILE A 56 6.79 -0.88 -11.71
CA ILE A 56 7.49 0.39 -11.92
C ILE A 56 8.42 0.28 -13.12
N ALA A 57 9.20 -0.78 -13.25
CA ALA A 57 10.11 -1.00 -14.36
C ALA A 57 9.36 -1.07 -15.71
N ALA A 58 8.18 -1.71 -15.73
CA ALA A 58 7.34 -1.81 -16.92
C ALA A 58 6.53 -0.54 -17.22
N SER A 59 6.60 0.49 -16.39
CA SER A 59 5.75 1.68 -16.49
C SER A 59 6.15 2.70 -17.58
N GLU A 60 7.14 2.38 -18.41
CA GLU A 60 7.62 3.29 -19.46
C GLU A 60 8.02 4.68 -18.94
N GLY A 61 8.63 4.73 -17.77
CA GLY A 61 9.10 5.98 -17.15
C GLY A 61 8.03 6.81 -16.42
N ARG A 62 6.79 6.33 -16.30
CA ARG A 62 5.75 7.02 -15.52
C ARG A 62 6.05 7.08 -14.03
N PHE A 63 6.74 6.08 -13.52
CA PHE A 63 7.14 5.97 -12.12
C PHE A 63 8.65 5.80 -12.00
N LYS A 64 9.21 6.34 -10.93
CA LYS A 64 10.62 6.14 -10.55
C LYS A 64 10.70 5.77 -9.08
N VAL A 65 11.46 4.73 -8.77
CA VAL A 65 11.76 4.39 -7.37
C VAL A 65 12.62 5.51 -6.77
N HIS A 66 12.14 6.09 -5.67
CA HIS A 66 12.84 7.17 -4.97
C HIS A 66 13.36 6.73 -3.61
N LEU A 67 12.61 5.84 -2.94
CA LEU A 67 12.96 5.26 -1.67
C LEU A 67 12.65 3.76 -1.68
N LEU A 68 13.61 2.95 -1.24
CA LEU A 68 13.42 1.54 -0.92
C LEU A 68 13.52 1.37 0.60
N CYS A 69 12.62 0.58 1.18
CA CYS A 69 12.69 0.25 2.61
C CYS A 69 12.59 -1.26 2.81
N GLY A 70 13.53 -1.78 3.59
CA GLY A 70 13.59 -3.16 4.05
C GLY A 70 13.88 -3.25 5.54
N HIS A 71 13.84 -4.48 6.10
CA HIS A 71 14.14 -4.74 7.50
C HIS A 71 15.47 -5.44 7.66
N ARG A 72 15.55 -6.74 7.33
CA ARG A 72 16.75 -7.58 7.52
C ARG A 72 17.36 -8.12 6.24
N SER A 73 16.60 -8.17 5.15
CA SER A 73 17.06 -8.72 3.87
C SER A 73 17.90 -7.68 3.12
N VAL A 74 19.04 -7.31 3.69
CA VAL A 74 19.90 -6.23 3.19
C VAL A 74 20.51 -6.56 1.82
N ASP A 75 20.89 -7.83 1.58
CA ASP A 75 21.44 -8.25 0.29
C ASP A 75 20.44 -7.99 -0.86
N VAL A 76 19.18 -8.41 -0.67
CA VAL A 76 18.12 -8.17 -1.65
C VAL A 76 17.88 -6.66 -1.83
N LEU A 77 17.96 -5.89 -0.74
CA LEU A 77 17.78 -4.45 -0.79
C LEU A 77 18.90 -3.75 -1.58
N VAL A 78 20.14 -4.23 -1.44
CA VAL A 78 21.31 -3.78 -2.22
C VAL A 78 21.13 -4.09 -3.70
N GLU A 79 20.73 -5.32 -4.05
CA GLU A 79 20.44 -5.71 -5.43
C GLU A 79 19.36 -4.79 -6.05
N GLN A 80 18.27 -4.55 -5.32
CA GLN A 80 17.23 -3.64 -5.74
C GLN A 80 17.74 -2.21 -5.91
N ALA A 81 18.60 -1.74 -5.01
CA ALA A 81 19.19 -0.41 -5.08
C ALA A 81 20.05 -0.25 -6.33
N HIS A 82 20.87 -1.24 -6.68
CA HIS A 82 21.66 -1.20 -7.91
C HIS A 82 20.80 -1.18 -9.17
N ALA A 83 19.67 -1.90 -9.16
CA ALA A 83 18.75 -1.93 -10.29
C ALA A 83 17.94 -0.62 -10.46
N CYS A 84 17.47 -0.03 -9.37
CA CYS A 84 16.52 1.11 -9.38
C CYS A 84 17.22 2.46 -9.16
N ARG A 85 18.41 2.49 -8.58
CA ARG A 85 19.16 3.70 -8.18
C ARG A 85 18.29 4.72 -7.44
N PRO A 86 17.72 4.35 -6.29
CA PRO A 86 16.89 5.26 -5.50
C PRO A 86 17.73 6.35 -4.87
N ARG A 87 17.09 7.43 -4.41
CA ARG A 87 17.74 8.44 -3.58
C ARG A 87 18.05 7.91 -2.19
N TRP A 88 17.11 7.13 -1.61
CA TRP A 88 17.25 6.58 -0.27
C TRP A 88 17.02 5.08 -0.22
N VAL A 89 17.87 4.42 0.55
CA VAL A 89 17.68 3.04 1.01
C VAL A 89 17.53 3.08 2.52
N VAL A 90 16.39 2.65 3.04
CA VAL A 90 16.09 2.62 4.47
C VAL A 90 16.15 1.19 4.98
N VAL A 91 17.00 0.93 5.98
CA VAL A 91 17.05 -0.31 6.74
C VAL A 91 16.51 -0.05 8.14
N THR A 92 15.38 -0.67 8.48
CA THR A 92 14.72 -0.42 9.77
C THR A 92 15.32 -1.19 10.94
N ASP A 93 16.11 -2.24 10.68
CA ASP A 93 16.88 -3.00 11.68
C ASP A 93 18.33 -2.48 11.69
N SER A 94 18.74 -1.85 12.79
CA SER A 94 20.08 -1.26 12.91
C SER A 94 21.19 -2.30 12.83
N THR A 95 20.99 -3.48 13.41
CA THR A 95 21.97 -4.56 13.37
C THR A 95 22.18 -5.08 11.94
N ALA A 96 21.08 -5.21 11.18
CA ALA A 96 21.18 -5.58 9.77
C ALA A 96 21.90 -4.48 8.94
N ALA A 97 21.68 -3.23 9.26
CA ALA A 97 22.34 -2.10 8.59
C ALA A 97 23.86 -2.11 8.80
N GLU A 98 24.37 -2.56 9.94
CA GLU A 98 25.79 -2.69 10.25
C GLU A 98 26.53 -3.68 9.31
N SER A 99 25.81 -4.61 8.72
CA SER A 99 26.38 -5.54 7.74
C SER A 99 26.69 -4.91 6.38
N LEU A 100 26.17 -3.71 6.12
CA LEU A 100 26.43 -2.98 4.88
C LEU A 100 27.79 -2.28 4.95
N GLY A 101 28.74 -2.80 4.20
CA GLY A 101 30.06 -2.20 4.08
C GLY A 101 30.05 -0.88 3.29
N PRO A 102 31.12 -0.08 3.40
CA PRO A 102 31.28 1.11 2.56
C PRO A 102 31.19 0.77 1.07
N GLY A 103 30.41 1.53 0.31
CA GLY A 103 30.26 1.33 -1.13
C GLY A 103 29.29 0.20 -1.53
N ALA A 104 28.55 -0.39 -0.57
CA ALA A 104 27.54 -1.41 -0.90
C ALA A 104 26.38 -0.88 -1.73
N LEU A 105 26.06 0.41 -1.62
CA LEU A 105 25.01 1.06 -2.38
C LEU A 105 25.56 1.80 -3.60
N PRO A 106 24.75 1.99 -4.65
CA PRO A 106 25.16 2.74 -5.82
C PRO A 106 25.44 4.20 -5.49
N GLU A 107 26.33 4.82 -6.27
CA GLU A 107 26.64 6.24 -6.14
C GLU A 107 25.37 7.11 -6.19
N GLY A 108 25.27 8.08 -5.29
CA GLY A 108 24.12 8.97 -5.16
C GLY A 108 22.95 8.38 -4.36
N THR A 109 23.06 7.14 -3.88
CA THR A 109 22.08 6.53 -2.95
C THR A 109 22.57 6.66 -1.52
N GLU A 110 21.73 7.20 -0.65
CA GLU A 110 22.00 7.40 0.77
C GLU A 110 21.39 6.27 1.60
N LEU A 111 22.21 5.67 2.50
CA LEU A 111 21.72 4.73 3.51
C LEU A 111 21.12 5.49 4.68
N VAL A 112 19.91 5.13 5.05
CA VAL A 112 19.19 5.65 6.21
C VAL A 112 18.84 4.51 7.14
N VAL A 113 19.08 4.65 8.43
CA VAL A 113 18.84 3.61 9.43
C VAL A 113 17.77 4.04 10.41
N GLY A 114 16.85 3.10 10.68
CA GLY A 114 15.81 3.27 11.69
C GLY A 114 14.43 3.67 11.12
N PRO A 115 13.37 3.29 11.84
CA PRO A 115 11.99 3.56 11.41
C PRO A 115 11.60 5.04 11.54
N GLU A 116 12.17 5.77 12.49
CA GLU A 116 11.88 7.20 12.71
C GLU A 116 12.33 8.05 11.52
N ARG A 117 13.51 7.75 10.98
CA ARG A 117 14.02 8.42 9.79
C ARG A 117 13.20 8.11 8.55
N LEU A 118 12.66 6.88 8.44
CA LEU A 118 11.71 6.53 7.39
C LEU A 118 10.48 7.44 7.45
N GLU A 119 9.89 7.61 8.63
CA GLU A 119 8.69 8.43 8.82
C GLU A 119 8.90 9.88 8.37
N GLU A 120 10.06 10.47 8.66
CA GLU A 120 10.44 11.81 8.20
C GLU A 120 10.53 11.88 6.67
N LEU A 121 11.20 10.92 6.03
CA LEU A 121 11.40 10.89 4.59
C LEU A 121 10.09 10.73 3.80
N LEU A 122 9.10 10.04 4.38
CA LEU A 122 7.78 9.89 3.73
C LEU A 122 7.03 11.22 3.62
N GLY A 123 7.34 12.19 4.49
CA GLY A 123 6.82 13.56 4.41
C GLY A 123 7.51 14.44 3.37
N ALA A 124 8.67 14.04 2.87
CA ALA A 124 9.48 14.85 1.97
C ALA A 124 8.72 15.20 0.66
N PRO A 125 8.91 16.41 0.13
CA PRO A 125 8.27 16.81 -1.12
C PRO A 125 8.74 15.99 -2.33
N GLU A 126 9.87 15.30 -2.20
CA GLU A 126 10.41 14.40 -3.22
C GLU A 126 9.72 13.02 -3.28
N VAL A 127 8.82 12.72 -2.36
CA VAL A 127 8.00 11.49 -2.39
C VAL A 127 6.60 11.84 -2.87
N ASP A 128 6.19 11.33 -4.01
CA ASP A 128 4.86 11.60 -4.58
C ASP A 128 3.85 10.50 -4.22
N ARG A 129 4.31 9.24 -4.13
CA ARG A 129 3.48 8.06 -3.87
C ARG A 129 4.19 7.13 -2.90
N VAL A 130 3.42 6.43 -2.08
CA VAL A 130 3.96 5.43 -1.13
C VAL A 130 3.26 4.10 -1.38
N VAL A 131 4.02 3.03 -1.57
CA VAL A 131 3.50 1.66 -1.54
C VAL A 131 3.79 1.08 -0.16
N SER A 132 2.77 0.84 0.64
CA SER A 132 2.88 0.29 1.98
C SER A 132 2.67 -1.21 1.96
N ALA A 133 3.79 -1.97 1.94
CA ALA A 133 3.81 -3.43 1.91
C ALA A 133 4.58 -4.05 3.09
N ILE A 134 4.76 -3.30 4.18
CA ILE A 134 5.29 -3.84 5.44
C ILE A 134 4.21 -4.66 6.12
N VAL A 135 4.48 -5.93 6.41
CA VAL A 135 3.52 -6.86 7.02
C VAL A 135 3.27 -6.53 8.50
N GLY A 136 2.03 -6.70 8.94
CA GLY A 136 1.63 -6.56 10.34
C GLY A 136 1.56 -5.11 10.84
N ALA A 137 1.49 -4.94 12.15
CA ALA A 137 1.33 -3.63 12.80
C ALA A 137 2.53 -2.68 12.58
N ALA A 138 3.70 -3.22 12.22
CA ALA A 138 4.89 -2.41 11.94
C ALA A 138 4.72 -1.41 10.79
N GLY A 139 3.82 -1.70 9.84
CA GLY A 139 3.52 -0.80 8.73
C GLY A 139 2.56 0.35 9.06
N LEU A 140 1.93 0.34 10.25
CA LEU A 140 0.94 1.35 10.61
C LEU A 140 1.54 2.75 10.74
N ARG A 141 2.68 2.89 11.43
CA ARG A 141 3.31 4.20 11.67
C ARG A 141 3.75 4.86 10.37
N SER A 142 4.43 4.13 9.49
CA SER A 142 4.86 4.65 8.20
C SER A 142 3.69 5.00 7.29
N THR A 143 2.61 4.19 7.28
CA THR A 143 1.36 4.51 6.57
C THR A 143 0.72 5.78 7.12
N TRP A 144 0.68 5.92 8.45
CA TRP A 144 0.16 7.12 9.12
C TRP A 144 0.95 8.37 8.72
N SER A 145 2.27 8.33 8.79
CA SER A 145 3.15 9.46 8.45
C SER A 145 2.98 9.89 6.99
N ALA A 146 2.90 8.93 6.06
CA ALA A 146 2.64 9.22 4.66
C ALA A 146 1.28 9.90 4.44
N LEU A 147 0.22 9.39 5.07
CA LEU A 147 -1.12 9.99 4.96
C LEU A 147 -1.19 11.35 5.62
N ALA A 148 -0.57 11.54 6.80
CA ALA A 148 -0.50 12.83 7.48
C ALA A 148 0.17 13.92 6.62
N ALA A 149 1.14 13.51 5.78
CA ALA A 149 1.79 14.38 4.79
C ALA A 149 0.99 14.55 3.49
N GLY A 150 -0.27 14.10 3.43
CA GLY A 150 -1.12 14.26 2.25
C GLY A 150 -0.77 13.36 1.08
N LYS A 151 0.04 12.31 1.28
CA LYS A 151 0.47 11.44 0.19
C LYS A 151 -0.61 10.46 -0.25
N THR A 152 -0.53 10.02 -1.51
CA THR A 152 -1.28 8.85 -1.97
C THR A 152 -0.54 7.58 -1.53
N VAL A 153 -1.22 6.74 -0.77
CA VAL A 153 -0.69 5.47 -0.26
C VAL A 153 -1.39 4.30 -0.94
N ALA A 154 -0.65 3.52 -1.70
CA ALA A 154 -1.06 2.23 -2.21
C ALA A 154 -0.89 1.20 -1.06
N LEU A 155 -2.00 0.84 -0.42
CA LEU A 155 -2.01 0.08 0.82
C LEU A 155 -2.20 -1.41 0.56
N ALA A 156 -1.12 -2.19 0.76
CA ALA A 156 -1.15 -3.65 0.75
C ALA A 156 -1.27 -4.25 2.16
N ASN A 157 -0.88 -3.48 3.18
CA ASN A 157 -0.97 -3.87 4.59
C ASN A 157 -2.42 -3.69 5.10
N LYS A 158 -3.22 -4.75 5.03
CA LYS A 158 -4.61 -4.74 5.52
C LYS A 158 -4.71 -4.63 7.04
N GLU A 159 -3.69 -5.04 7.78
CA GLU A 159 -3.64 -4.97 9.24
C GLU A 159 -3.76 -3.51 9.72
N THR A 160 -3.27 -2.56 8.94
CA THR A 160 -3.45 -1.13 9.20
C THR A 160 -4.93 -0.74 9.28
N LEU A 161 -5.76 -1.22 8.34
CA LEU A 161 -7.19 -0.93 8.33
C LEU A 161 -7.96 -1.76 9.38
N VAL A 162 -7.53 -2.98 9.65
CA VAL A 162 -8.12 -3.82 10.71
C VAL A 162 -7.90 -3.20 12.08
N THR A 163 -6.69 -2.71 12.34
CA THR A 163 -6.30 -2.17 13.65
C THR A 163 -6.77 -0.74 13.87
N ALA A 164 -6.67 0.10 12.86
CA ALA A 164 -6.84 1.55 12.99
C ALA A 164 -7.66 2.18 11.85
N GLY A 165 -8.49 1.40 11.14
CA GLY A 165 -9.21 1.83 9.95
C GLY A 165 -9.93 3.17 10.08
N PRO A 166 -10.82 3.36 11.10
CA PRO A 166 -11.51 4.63 11.30
C PRO A 166 -10.57 5.83 11.49
N LEU A 167 -9.45 5.64 12.20
CA LEU A 167 -8.48 6.70 12.46
C LEU A 167 -7.68 7.04 11.19
N VAL A 168 -7.25 6.01 10.46
CA VAL A 168 -6.45 6.15 9.24
C VAL A 168 -7.27 6.80 8.12
N THR A 169 -8.53 6.41 7.95
CA THR A 169 -9.42 7.02 6.96
C THR A 169 -9.78 8.46 7.31
N GLN A 170 -10.02 8.75 8.59
CA GLN A 170 -10.24 10.12 9.05
C GLN A 170 -9.01 11.01 8.86
N LEU A 171 -7.81 10.47 9.13
CA LEU A 171 -6.55 11.18 8.88
C LEU A 171 -6.41 11.52 7.40
N ALA A 172 -6.60 10.53 6.51
CA ALA A 172 -6.52 10.75 5.06
C ALA A 172 -7.46 11.86 4.60
N ALA A 173 -8.73 11.84 5.07
CA ALA A 173 -9.70 12.89 4.76
C ALA A 173 -9.26 14.29 5.20
N ARG A 174 -8.63 14.40 6.37
CA ARG A 174 -8.21 15.70 6.94
C ARG A 174 -6.94 16.24 6.31
N SER A 175 -6.00 15.36 5.96
CA SER A 175 -4.69 15.75 5.41
C SER A 175 -4.67 15.90 3.88
N GLY A 176 -5.76 15.52 3.19
CA GLY A 176 -5.76 15.41 1.73
C GLY A 176 -5.03 14.17 1.21
N GLY A 177 -4.62 13.26 2.10
CA GLY A 177 -4.04 11.98 1.73
C GLY A 177 -5.07 11.05 1.07
N THR A 178 -4.59 10.12 0.25
CA THR A 178 -5.46 9.17 -0.45
C THR A 178 -5.02 7.74 -0.19
N ILE A 179 -5.96 6.85 0.08
CA ILE A 179 -5.70 5.41 0.22
C ILE A 179 -6.17 4.70 -1.04
N VAL A 180 -5.26 3.97 -1.69
CA VAL A 180 -5.54 3.10 -2.83
C VAL A 180 -5.31 1.65 -2.39
N PRO A 181 -6.32 0.78 -2.39
CA PRO A 181 -6.14 -0.59 -1.96
C PRO A 181 -5.35 -1.41 -2.98
N VAL A 182 -4.40 -2.21 -2.49
CA VAL A 182 -3.61 -3.18 -3.26
C VAL A 182 -4.06 -4.61 -3.02
N ASP A 183 -4.56 -4.91 -1.81
CA ASP A 183 -5.17 -6.21 -1.48
C ASP A 183 -6.26 -6.56 -2.50
N SER A 184 -6.28 -7.80 -2.99
CA SER A 184 -7.03 -8.19 -4.19
C SER A 184 -8.53 -7.93 -4.09
N GLU A 185 -9.16 -8.29 -2.99
CA GLU A 185 -10.59 -8.12 -2.78
C GLU A 185 -10.98 -6.65 -2.65
N HIS A 186 -10.19 -5.89 -1.90
CA HIS A 186 -10.40 -4.45 -1.75
C HIS A 186 -10.15 -3.70 -3.06
N SER A 187 -9.09 -4.08 -3.79
CA SER A 187 -8.77 -3.48 -5.09
C SER A 187 -9.84 -3.76 -6.12
N ALA A 188 -10.38 -4.99 -6.16
CA ALA A 188 -11.46 -5.35 -7.07
C ALA A 188 -12.72 -4.49 -6.83
N ILE A 189 -13.14 -4.32 -5.55
CA ILE A 189 -14.26 -3.45 -5.21
C ILE A 189 -13.94 -1.99 -5.58
N HIS A 190 -12.75 -1.51 -5.25
CA HIS A 190 -12.33 -0.14 -5.58
C HIS A 190 -12.42 0.13 -7.09
N GLN A 191 -11.92 -0.77 -7.92
CA GLN A 191 -11.98 -0.64 -9.37
C GLN A 191 -13.42 -0.74 -9.89
N ALA A 192 -14.22 -1.67 -9.39
CA ALA A 192 -15.62 -1.83 -9.79
C ALA A 192 -16.47 -0.58 -9.45
N LEU A 193 -16.24 0.03 -8.29
CA LEU A 193 -16.93 1.27 -7.89
C LEU A 193 -16.55 2.48 -8.75
N ARG A 194 -15.40 2.46 -9.41
CA ARG A 194 -14.93 3.52 -10.32
C ARG A 194 -15.40 3.33 -11.77
N SER A 195 -15.95 2.19 -12.12
CA SER A 195 -16.43 1.88 -13.48
C SER A 195 -17.82 2.46 -13.80
N GLY A 196 -18.52 3.02 -12.80
CA GLY A 196 -19.87 3.60 -12.97
C GLY A 196 -20.14 4.70 -11.95
N ARG A 197 -21.36 5.25 -11.98
CA ARG A 197 -21.77 6.28 -11.04
C ARG A 197 -22.26 5.67 -9.73
N ARG A 198 -21.90 6.24 -8.59
CA ARG A 198 -22.30 5.76 -7.26
C ARG A 198 -23.83 5.61 -7.10
N GLN A 199 -24.61 6.45 -7.76
CA GLN A 199 -26.08 6.38 -7.76
C GLN A 199 -26.64 5.12 -8.43
N GLU A 200 -25.87 4.46 -9.29
CA GLU A 200 -26.21 3.22 -9.97
C GLU A 200 -25.88 1.98 -9.12
N LEU A 201 -25.17 2.16 -8.02
CA LEU A 201 -24.78 1.08 -7.12
C LEU A 201 -25.97 0.59 -6.32
N ARG A 202 -26.40 -0.66 -6.58
CA ARG A 202 -27.49 -1.31 -5.82
C ARG A 202 -26.95 -2.03 -4.57
N ARG A 203 -25.83 -2.73 -4.71
CA ARG A 203 -25.17 -3.45 -3.60
C ARG A 203 -23.75 -3.82 -3.93
N VAL A 204 -22.91 -3.98 -2.91
CA VAL A 204 -21.57 -4.56 -3.01
C VAL A 204 -21.62 -5.99 -2.46
N VAL A 205 -21.05 -6.94 -3.20
CA VAL A 205 -20.89 -8.32 -2.75
C VAL A 205 -19.40 -8.60 -2.62
N LEU A 206 -18.92 -8.70 -1.38
CA LEU A 206 -17.56 -9.09 -1.09
C LEU A 206 -17.47 -10.61 -1.04
N THR A 207 -16.68 -11.19 -1.94
CA THR A 207 -16.36 -12.62 -1.92
C THR A 207 -15.15 -12.86 -1.04
N ALA A 208 -15.14 -13.98 -0.33
CA ALA A 208 -14.00 -14.41 0.47
C ALA A 208 -13.77 -15.91 0.27
N SER A 209 -12.51 -16.32 0.26
CA SER A 209 -12.13 -17.75 0.13
C SER A 209 -12.49 -18.57 1.37
N GLY A 210 -12.91 -17.94 2.44
CA GLY A 210 -13.23 -18.52 3.74
C GLY A 210 -12.42 -17.84 4.84
N GLY A 211 -12.18 -18.54 5.90
CA GLY A 211 -11.47 -18.06 7.08
C GLY A 211 -11.44 -19.18 8.12
N PRO A 212 -11.04 -18.93 9.35
CA PRO A 212 -11.00 -19.94 10.40
C PRO A 212 -12.37 -20.58 10.63
N PHE A 213 -13.46 -19.89 10.32
CA PHE A 213 -14.83 -20.35 10.51
C PHE A 213 -15.47 -21.01 9.26
N ARG A 214 -14.70 -21.22 8.18
CA ARG A 214 -15.22 -21.75 6.90
C ARG A 214 -15.99 -23.07 7.03
N THR A 215 -15.61 -23.90 7.98
CA THR A 215 -16.18 -25.23 8.25
C THR A 215 -17.14 -25.24 9.43
N HIS A 216 -17.33 -24.12 10.10
CA HIS A 216 -18.21 -24.00 11.26
C HIS A 216 -19.66 -23.79 10.83
N THR A 217 -20.57 -24.37 11.58
CA THR A 217 -22.00 -24.07 11.48
C THR A 217 -22.31 -22.75 12.18
N LYS A 218 -23.50 -22.18 11.93
CA LYS A 218 -23.94 -20.95 12.56
C LYS A 218 -23.97 -21.09 14.09
N GLU A 219 -24.39 -22.26 14.59
CA GLU A 219 -24.47 -22.59 16.02
C GLU A 219 -23.08 -22.68 16.68
N GLN A 220 -22.05 -23.04 15.90
CA GLN A 220 -20.67 -23.11 16.38
C GLN A 220 -19.94 -21.75 16.41
N ILE A 221 -20.54 -20.72 15.79
CA ILE A 221 -19.96 -19.37 15.73
C ILE A 221 -20.63 -18.43 16.75
N SER A 222 -21.80 -18.83 17.28
CA SER A 222 -22.52 -18.08 18.32
C SER A 222 -21.92 -18.37 19.74
#